data_fccce4323217a416a45555f959c87f04
#
_entry.id   fccce4323217a416a45555f959c87f04
#
_cell.length_a   1.000
_cell.length_b   1.000
_cell.length_c   1.000
_cell.angle_alpha   90.00
_cell.angle_beta   90.00
_cell.angle_gamma   90.00
#
_symmetry.space_group_name_H-M   'P 1'
#
loop_
_entity.id
_entity.type
_entity.pdbx_description
1 polymer ?
#
loop_
_entity_poly.entity_id
_entity_poly.type
_entity_poly.pdbx_seq_one_letter_code
_entity_poly.pdbx_strand_id
1 'polypeptide(L)'
;MDRNQLDAAIRSANVNGTRDELLLRLRYLPDSTRFDSLFALASDTQTNAPALDAATFLLELNPKCPLKCVDVVRNIATSDWFISIEELPWYVVKQFGLTEVLDAVADVRSEPLSEIQLAYLRTIEYWVKLAPTTK
;
A
#
# COMPACT_ATOMS: atom_id res chain seq x y z
N MET A 1 -15.60 2.35 7.45
CA MET A 1 -15.36 3.11 6.21
C MET A 1 -14.82 2.16 5.16
N ASP A 2 -15.54 1.98 4.08
CA ASP A 2 -15.08 1.14 2.97
C ASP A 2 -14.21 1.95 1.99
N ARG A 3 -13.70 1.27 0.94
CA ARG A 3 -12.84 1.90 -0.06
C ARG A 3 -13.50 3.11 -0.73
N ASN A 4 -14.78 3.00 -1.09
CA ASN A 4 -15.48 4.09 -1.80
C ASN A 4 -15.71 5.28 -0.89
N GLN A 5 -16.04 5.04 0.36
CA GLN A 5 -16.18 6.09 1.36
C GLN A 5 -14.84 6.78 1.63
N LEU A 6 -13.76 6.01 1.67
CA LEU A 6 -12.41 6.55 1.85
C LEU A 6 -11.99 7.41 0.66
N ASP A 7 -12.25 6.95 -0.57
CA ASP A 7 -11.97 7.70 -1.79
C ASP A 7 -12.67 9.07 -1.75
N ALA A 8 -13.97 9.07 -1.45
CA ALA A 8 -14.74 10.30 -1.35
C ALA A 8 -14.20 11.21 -0.24
N ALA A 9 -13.83 10.64 0.91
CA ALA A 9 -13.31 11.41 2.03
C ALA A 9 -11.95 12.05 1.69
N ILE A 10 -11.09 11.35 0.98
CA ILE A 10 -9.78 11.88 0.54
C ILE A 10 -9.98 13.02 -0.44
N ARG A 11 -10.87 12.85 -1.43
CA ARG A 11 -11.15 13.91 -2.41
C ARG A 11 -11.69 15.14 -1.73
N SER A 12 -12.62 14.98 -0.79
CA SER A 12 -13.19 16.07 -0.03
C SER A 12 -12.12 16.77 0.82
N ALA A 13 -11.28 16.02 1.49
CA ALA A 13 -10.20 16.55 2.32
C ALA A 13 -9.19 17.36 1.48
N ASN A 14 -8.88 16.89 0.27
CA ASN A 14 -7.96 17.59 -0.62
C ASN A 14 -8.54 18.93 -1.09
N VAL A 15 -9.85 18.97 -1.39
CA VAL A 15 -10.52 20.20 -1.80
C VAL A 15 -10.63 21.21 -0.65
N ASN A 16 -10.91 20.72 0.56
CA ASN A 16 -11.22 21.56 1.73
C ASN A 16 -10.00 21.84 2.62
N GLY A 17 -8.87 21.23 2.35
CA GLY A 17 -7.69 21.38 3.20
C GLY A 17 -7.84 20.73 4.57
N THR A 18 -8.62 19.62 4.67
CA THR A 18 -8.92 18.95 5.93
C THR A 18 -8.25 17.58 6.05
N ARG A 19 -7.07 17.43 5.44
CA ARG A 19 -6.33 16.19 5.44
C ARG A 19 -5.98 15.70 6.85
N ASP A 20 -5.58 16.63 7.73
CA ASP A 20 -5.20 16.28 9.10
C ASP A 20 -6.37 15.74 9.91
N GLU A 21 -7.57 16.32 9.71
CA GLU A 21 -8.78 15.83 10.36
C GLU A 21 -9.14 14.43 9.87
N LEU A 22 -8.97 14.17 8.58
CA LEU A 22 -9.21 12.83 8.03
C LEU A 22 -8.23 11.83 8.63
N LEU A 23 -6.95 12.17 8.70
CA LEU A 23 -5.93 11.31 9.28
C LEU A 23 -6.26 10.99 10.74
N LEU A 24 -6.71 11.98 11.49
CA LEU A 24 -7.11 11.78 12.89
C LEU A 24 -8.29 10.82 13.00
N ARG A 25 -9.30 10.95 12.14
CA ARG A 25 -10.45 10.04 12.11
C ARG A 25 -10.02 8.61 11.81
N LEU A 26 -9.08 8.44 10.87
CA LEU A 26 -8.59 7.10 10.51
C LEU A 26 -7.86 6.42 11.67
N ARG A 27 -7.21 7.20 12.53
CA ARG A 27 -6.50 6.64 13.70
C ARG A 27 -7.41 5.91 14.68
N TYR A 28 -8.70 6.30 14.72
CA TYR A 28 -9.66 5.70 15.64
C TYR A 28 -10.37 4.46 15.08
N LEU A 29 -10.09 4.12 13.81
CA LEU A 29 -10.65 2.90 13.23
C LEU A 29 -9.81 1.69 13.64
N PRO A 30 -10.42 0.48 13.74
CA PRO A 30 -9.65 -0.74 13.98
C PRO A 30 -8.59 -0.97 12.89
N ASP A 31 -7.48 -1.61 13.25
CA ASP A 31 -6.39 -1.87 12.30
C ASP A 31 -6.85 -2.58 11.03
N SER A 32 -7.71 -3.59 11.17
CA SER A 32 -8.21 -4.34 10.01
C SER A 32 -9.01 -3.44 9.07
N THR A 33 -9.84 -2.55 9.60
CA THR A 33 -10.63 -1.61 8.79
C THR A 33 -9.72 -0.62 8.08
N ARG A 34 -8.73 -0.08 8.78
CA ARG A 34 -7.75 0.84 8.19
C ARG A 34 -6.98 0.17 7.08
N PHE A 35 -6.47 -1.04 7.35
CA PHE A 35 -5.71 -1.78 6.34
C PHE A 35 -6.55 -2.05 5.10
N ASP A 36 -7.74 -2.64 5.29
CA ASP A 36 -8.59 -3.05 4.17
C ASP A 36 -8.91 -1.90 3.23
N SER A 37 -9.35 -0.78 3.79
CA SER A 37 -9.75 0.38 2.99
C SER A 37 -8.56 1.07 2.32
N LEU A 38 -7.49 1.30 3.08
CA LEU A 38 -6.31 2.01 2.59
C LEU A 38 -5.54 1.16 1.58
N PHE A 39 -5.39 -0.13 1.84
CA PHE A 39 -4.67 -1.01 0.93
C PHE A 39 -5.41 -1.18 -0.40
N ALA A 40 -6.73 -1.38 -0.34
CA ALA A 40 -7.55 -1.53 -1.54
C ALA A 40 -7.44 -0.29 -2.43
N LEU A 41 -7.50 0.90 -1.84
CA LEU A 41 -7.42 2.14 -2.59
C LEU A 41 -5.99 2.41 -3.10
N ALA A 42 -4.97 2.15 -2.27
CA ALA A 42 -3.58 2.37 -2.62
C ALA A 42 -3.11 1.48 -3.78
N SER A 43 -3.70 0.31 -3.93
CA SER A 43 -3.34 -0.63 -4.99
C SER A 43 -4.22 -0.51 -6.24
N ASP A 44 -5.02 0.56 -6.35
CA ASP A 44 -5.92 0.78 -7.48
C ASP A 44 -5.63 2.11 -8.16
N THR A 45 -4.94 2.06 -9.30
CA THR A 45 -4.55 3.25 -10.05
C THR A 45 -5.71 3.96 -10.73
N GLN A 46 -6.87 3.32 -10.82
CA GLN A 46 -8.06 3.93 -11.42
C GLN A 46 -8.50 5.18 -10.66
N THR A 47 -8.10 5.29 -9.39
CA THR A 47 -8.46 6.44 -8.57
C THR A 47 -7.40 7.55 -8.57
N ASN A 48 -6.22 7.35 -9.17
CA ASN A 48 -5.15 8.35 -9.31
C ASN A 48 -4.69 8.94 -7.97
N ALA A 49 -4.95 10.25 -7.75
CA ALA A 49 -4.48 10.96 -6.56
C ALA A 49 -4.91 10.33 -5.23
N PRO A 50 -6.15 9.86 -5.04
CA PRO A 50 -6.51 9.17 -3.81
C PRO A 50 -5.71 7.90 -3.53
N ALA A 51 -5.20 7.21 -4.56
CA ALA A 51 -4.36 6.04 -4.35
C ALA A 51 -3.04 6.42 -3.68
N LEU A 52 -2.41 7.51 -4.11
CA LEU A 52 -1.19 8.02 -3.47
C LEU A 52 -1.46 8.44 -2.02
N ASP A 53 -2.53 9.16 -1.78
CA ASP A 53 -2.90 9.59 -0.42
C ASP A 53 -3.16 8.39 0.48
N ALA A 54 -3.85 7.36 -0.03
CA ALA A 54 -4.12 6.15 0.72
C ALA A 54 -2.83 5.41 1.08
N ALA A 55 -1.88 5.32 0.14
CA ALA A 55 -0.58 4.69 0.40
C ALA A 55 0.21 5.48 1.44
N THR A 56 0.17 6.80 1.37
CA THR A 56 0.84 7.67 2.34
C THR A 56 0.24 7.49 3.74
N PHE A 57 -1.09 7.46 3.85
CA PHE A 57 -1.76 7.21 5.12
C PHE A 57 -1.45 5.82 5.66
N LEU A 58 -1.43 4.81 4.78
CA LEU A 58 -1.10 3.44 5.18
C LEU A 58 0.31 3.38 5.79
N LEU A 59 1.28 4.02 5.14
CA LEU A 59 2.65 4.08 5.63
C LEU A 59 2.73 4.84 6.96
N GLU A 60 2.06 5.96 7.06
CA GLU A 60 2.12 6.84 8.22
C GLU A 60 1.43 6.24 9.45
N LEU A 61 0.21 5.71 9.28
CA LEU A 61 -0.54 5.09 10.36
C LEU A 61 -0.03 3.70 10.71
N ASN A 62 0.58 3.04 9.76
CA ASN A 62 1.21 1.73 9.93
C ASN A 62 0.30 0.71 10.64
N PRO A 63 -0.95 0.51 10.18
CA PRO A 63 -1.82 -0.48 10.79
C PRO A 63 -1.26 -1.87 10.60
N LYS A 64 -1.51 -2.76 11.55
CA LYS A 64 -1.03 -4.12 11.45
C LYS A 64 -1.61 -4.80 10.22
N CYS A 65 -0.75 -5.37 9.39
CA CYS A 65 -1.16 -6.10 8.19
C CYS A 65 -1.74 -7.46 8.59
N PRO A 66 -2.99 -7.77 8.22
CA PRO A 66 -3.60 -9.05 8.57
C PRO A 66 -3.19 -10.20 7.66
N LEU A 67 -2.48 -9.89 6.57
CA LEU A 67 -2.05 -10.88 5.58
C LEU A 67 -0.61 -11.30 5.83
N LYS A 68 -0.24 -12.46 5.29
CA LYS A 68 1.17 -12.88 5.23
C LYS A 68 1.92 -12.00 4.24
N CYS A 69 3.21 -11.83 4.46
CA CYS A 69 4.04 -10.99 3.58
C CYS A 69 3.95 -11.42 2.11
N VAL A 70 4.03 -12.73 1.83
CA VAL A 70 3.97 -13.24 0.47
C VAL A 70 2.62 -12.91 -0.19
N ASP A 71 1.53 -12.94 0.57
CA ASP A 71 0.20 -12.62 0.05
C ASP A 71 0.07 -11.13 -0.27
N VAL A 72 0.62 -10.25 0.58
CA VAL A 72 0.62 -8.81 0.32
C VAL A 72 1.41 -8.49 -0.95
N VAL A 73 2.61 -9.04 -1.07
CA VAL A 73 3.46 -8.83 -2.24
C VAL A 73 2.75 -9.32 -3.50
N ARG A 74 2.15 -10.50 -3.45
CA ARG A 74 1.40 -11.05 -4.59
C ARG A 74 0.22 -10.14 -4.96
N ASN A 75 -0.52 -9.67 -3.98
CA ASN A 75 -1.67 -8.78 -4.23
C ASN A 75 -1.23 -7.49 -4.91
N ILE A 76 -0.13 -6.89 -4.51
CA ILE A 76 0.37 -5.67 -5.14
C ILE A 76 0.81 -5.98 -6.58
N ALA A 77 1.57 -7.06 -6.78
CA ALA A 77 2.08 -7.44 -8.10
C ALA A 77 0.97 -7.76 -9.11
N THR A 78 -0.18 -8.25 -8.63
CA THR A 78 -1.32 -8.63 -9.48
C THR A 78 -2.44 -7.60 -9.49
N SER A 79 -2.22 -6.43 -8.88
CA SER A 79 -3.20 -5.34 -8.84
C SER A 79 -2.93 -4.31 -9.93
N ASP A 80 -3.74 -3.24 -9.95
CA ASP A 80 -3.52 -2.08 -10.79
C ASP A 80 -2.66 -1.02 -10.09
N TRP A 81 -1.74 -1.44 -9.25
CA TRP A 81 -0.87 -0.54 -8.52
C TRP A 81 -0.06 0.36 -9.47
N PHE A 82 -0.04 1.65 -9.16
CA PHE A 82 0.77 2.60 -9.92
C PHE A 82 2.21 2.55 -9.43
N ILE A 83 3.13 2.18 -10.33
CA ILE A 83 4.52 1.85 -9.96
C ILE A 83 5.30 3.01 -9.35
N SER A 84 4.84 4.25 -9.50
CA SER A 84 5.47 5.41 -8.88
C SER A 84 5.08 5.61 -7.41
N ILE A 85 4.10 4.86 -6.91
CA ILE A 85 3.68 4.94 -5.51
C ILE A 85 4.59 4.05 -4.67
N GLU A 86 5.72 4.60 -4.25
CA GLU A 86 6.73 3.91 -3.45
C GLU A 86 6.26 3.64 -2.02
N GLU A 87 5.33 4.43 -1.54
CA GLU A 87 4.83 4.34 -0.16
C GLU A 87 4.19 2.99 0.13
N LEU A 88 3.59 2.35 -0.88
CA LEU A 88 2.95 1.05 -0.67
C LEU A 88 3.98 -0.06 -0.42
N PRO A 89 5.00 -0.26 -1.27
CA PRO A 89 6.09 -1.19 -0.94
C PRO A 89 6.81 -0.83 0.37
N TRP A 90 6.97 0.44 0.67
CA TRP A 90 7.62 0.88 1.91
C TRP A 90 6.80 0.50 3.15
N TYR A 91 5.47 0.55 3.06
CA TYR A 91 4.61 0.06 4.13
C TYR A 91 4.88 -1.43 4.41
N VAL A 92 5.02 -2.22 3.34
CA VAL A 92 5.28 -3.67 3.47
C VAL A 92 6.62 -3.91 4.19
N VAL A 93 7.67 -3.16 3.83
CA VAL A 93 8.96 -3.24 4.52
C VAL A 93 8.82 -2.86 5.99
N LYS A 94 8.05 -1.83 6.28
CA LYS A 94 7.85 -1.36 7.65
C LYS A 94 7.14 -2.42 8.50
N GLN A 95 6.23 -3.19 7.90
CA GLN A 95 5.51 -4.26 8.60
C GLN A 95 6.35 -5.51 8.79
N PHE A 96 7.13 -5.91 7.79
CA PHE A 96 7.75 -7.23 7.76
C PHE A 96 9.28 -7.22 7.78
N GLY A 97 9.90 -6.11 7.48
CA GLY A 97 11.35 -6.01 7.36
C GLY A 97 11.85 -6.36 5.96
N LEU A 98 13.02 -5.83 5.61
CA LEU A 98 13.56 -5.96 4.25
C LEU A 98 13.79 -7.41 3.84
N THR A 99 14.40 -8.22 4.70
CA THR A 99 14.72 -9.61 4.37
C THR A 99 13.48 -10.43 4.06
N GLU A 100 12.45 -10.31 4.90
CA GLU A 100 11.21 -11.06 4.69
C GLU A 100 10.51 -10.62 3.40
N VAL A 101 10.53 -9.32 3.09
CA VAL A 101 9.92 -8.82 1.86
C VAL A 101 10.68 -9.32 0.63
N LEU A 102 12.01 -9.30 0.64
CA LEU A 102 12.81 -9.81 -0.48
C LEU A 102 12.59 -11.32 -0.67
N ASP A 103 12.47 -12.08 0.41
CA ASP A 103 12.13 -13.50 0.33
C ASP A 103 10.74 -13.71 -0.30
N ALA A 104 9.77 -12.89 0.09
CA ALA A 104 8.42 -12.93 -0.47
C ALA A 104 8.43 -12.59 -1.97
N VAL A 105 9.22 -11.60 -2.38
CA VAL A 105 9.39 -11.24 -3.80
C VAL A 105 9.93 -12.44 -4.58
N ALA A 106 10.92 -13.14 -4.05
CA ALA A 106 11.48 -14.31 -4.70
C ALA A 106 10.45 -15.43 -4.83
N ASP A 107 9.64 -15.65 -3.79
CA ASP A 107 8.59 -16.67 -3.81
C ASP A 107 7.53 -16.35 -4.86
N VAL A 108 7.06 -15.10 -4.92
CA VAL A 108 6.05 -14.69 -5.90
C VAL A 108 6.61 -14.77 -7.32
N ARG A 109 7.89 -14.45 -7.50
CA ARG A 109 8.54 -14.52 -8.82
C ARG A 109 8.51 -15.94 -9.40
N SER A 110 8.48 -16.97 -8.57
CA SER A 110 8.42 -18.35 -9.03
C SER A 110 7.02 -18.80 -9.48
N GLU A 111 6.01 -17.95 -9.29
CA GLU A 111 4.63 -18.23 -9.69
C GLU A 111 4.41 -17.88 -11.16
N PRO A 112 3.37 -18.47 -11.81
CA PRO A 112 3.06 -18.14 -13.20
C PRO A 112 2.45 -16.74 -13.32
N LEU A 113 3.28 -15.75 -13.60
CA LEU A 113 2.90 -14.35 -13.72
C LEU A 113 3.03 -13.88 -15.16
N SER A 114 2.21 -12.88 -15.53
CA SER A 114 2.35 -12.18 -16.82
C SER A 114 3.61 -11.32 -16.82
N GLU A 115 4.02 -10.85 -18.01
CA GLU A 115 5.16 -9.94 -18.12
C GLU A 115 4.94 -8.65 -17.35
N ILE A 116 3.71 -8.12 -17.37
CA ILE A 116 3.36 -6.91 -16.63
C ILE A 116 3.48 -7.13 -15.13
N GLN A 117 2.99 -8.28 -14.65
CA GLN A 117 3.07 -8.62 -13.24
C GLN A 117 4.53 -8.82 -12.79
N LEU A 118 5.35 -9.43 -13.63
CA LEU A 118 6.78 -9.57 -13.34
C LEU A 118 7.47 -8.21 -13.32
N ALA A 119 7.07 -7.28 -14.19
CA ALA A 119 7.61 -5.92 -14.18
C ALA A 119 7.21 -5.19 -12.90
N TYR A 120 5.97 -5.37 -12.43
CA TYR A 120 5.52 -4.81 -11.16
C TYR A 120 6.35 -5.38 -10.01
N LEU A 121 6.61 -6.67 -10.03
CA LEU A 121 7.40 -7.32 -8.99
C LEU A 121 8.84 -6.79 -8.93
N ARG A 122 9.47 -6.55 -10.10
CA ARG A 122 10.78 -5.91 -10.17
C ARG A 122 10.76 -4.51 -9.60
N THR A 123 9.69 -3.76 -9.84
CA THR A 123 9.55 -2.41 -9.31
C THR A 123 9.34 -2.43 -7.79
N ILE A 124 8.59 -3.39 -7.28
CA ILE A 124 8.46 -3.60 -5.83
C ILE A 124 9.86 -3.84 -5.23
N GLU A 125 10.63 -4.74 -5.81
CA GLU A 125 11.99 -5.04 -5.34
C GLU A 125 12.86 -3.79 -5.34
N TYR A 126 12.78 -2.99 -6.40
CA TYR A 126 13.52 -1.74 -6.51
C TYR A 126 13.18 -0.78 -5.36
N TRP A 127 11.89 -0.54 -5.12
CA TRP A 127 11.46 0.37 -4.07
C TRP A 127 11.79 -0.13 -2.67
N VAL A 128 11.63 -1.44 -2.40
CA VAL A 128 11.91 -1.96 -1.07
C VAL A 128 13.38 -1.84 -0.71
N LYS A 129 14.29 -1.96 -1.69
CA LYS A 129 15.72 -1.76 -1.46
C LYS A 129 16.07 -0.31 -1.16
N LEU A 130 15.23 0.63 -1.57
CA LEU A 130 15.39 2.06 -1.32
C LEU A 130 14.59 2.54 -0.12
N ALA A 131 13.89 1.67 0.57
CA ALA A 131 13.04 2.06 1.69
C ALA A 131 13.87 2.75 2.79
N PRO A 132 13.33 3.83 3.40
CA PRO A 132 14.03 4.50 4.49
C PRO A 132 14.28 3.54 5.64
N THR A 133 15.48 3.61 6.21
CA THR A 133 15.82 2.82 7.39
C THR A 133 15.11 3.44 8.60
N THR A 134 14.25 2.66 9.24
CA THR A 134 13.61 3.08 10.49
C THR A 134 14.38 2.48 11.65
N LYS A 135 14.72 3.31 12.59
CA LYS A 135 15.36 2.86 13.83
C LYS A 135 14.47 3.13 15.00
#